data_2719d218992fb7a0c94eaf626d8a4625
#
_entry.id   2719d218992fb7a0c94eaf626d8a4625
#
_cell.length_a   1.000
_cell.length_b   1.000
_cell.length_c   1.000
_cell.angle_alpha   90.00
_cell.angle_beta   90.00
_cell.angle_gamma   90.00
#
_symmetry.space_group_name_H-M   'P 1'
#
loop_
_entity.id
_entity.type
_entity.pdbx_description
1 polymer ?
#
loop_
_entity_poly.entity_id
_entity_poly.type
_entity_poly.pdbx_seq_one_letter_code
_entity_poly.pdbx_strand_id
1 'polypeptide(L)'
;MCIMNYELNIRMATKDDAPLIAKVVAMAIGEESAVLYGGDNYMKVFEEIALLEDSQYSYRNAFVAEVDGNAVGAVVAYDGADLHPLRKSTLDVLSKHTGREMQIADETDASEFYLDSLAVLPEYRGRGVGAQLIHAVKERAFDEYNKDLGLLVDFENPDAERLYKSVGFERADVKDFLGHKMWHLVLRQQTTESYLKL
;
A
#
# COMPACT_ATOMS: atom_id res chain seq x y z
N MET A 1 -16.74 -23.90 -18.74
CA MET A 1 -16.06 -22.97 -17.82
C MET A 1 -16.43 -21.58 -18.30
N CYS A 2 -17.39 -20.93 -17.62
CA CYS A 2 -17.87 -19.60 -18.04
C CYS A 2 -16.78 -18.58 -17.68
N ILE A 3 -16.11 -18.03 -18.67
CA ILE A 3 -15.22 -16.87 -18.46
C ILE A 3 -16.20 -15.72 -18.19
N MET A 4 -16.41 -15.38 -16.92
CA MET A 4 -17.10 -14.14 -16.60
C MET A 4 -16.18 -12.99 -17.03
N ASN A 5 -16.48 -12.38 -18.17
CA ASN A 5 -15.88 -11.10 -18.56
C ASN A 5 -16.38 -10.06 -17.57
N TYR A 6 -15.51 -9.60 -16.67
CA TYR A 6 -15.70 -8.42 -15.86
C TYR A 6 -14.79 -7.31 -16.39
N GLU A 7 -15.27 -6.08 -16.33
CA GLU A 7 -14.47 -4.91 -16.66
C GLU A 7 -13.67 -4.50 -15.43
N LEU A 8 -12.34 -4.60 -15.51
CA LEU A 8 -11.44 -4.13 -14.46
C LEU A 8 -10.80 -2.80 -14.89
N ASN A 9 -10.98 -1.78 -14.09
CA ASN A 9 -10.38 -0.47 -14.27
C ASN A 9 -9.52 -0.12 -13.03
N ILE A 10 -8.33 0.46 -13.26
CA ILE A 10 -7.49 1.01 -12.20
C ILE A 10 -7.40 2.53 -12.42
N ARG A 11 -7.67 3.28 -11.38
CA ARG A 11 -7.61 4.75 -11.41
C ARG A 11 -7.01 5.32 -10.14
N MET A 12 -6.53 6.56 -10.20
CA MET A 12 -6.22 7.32 -8.98
C MET A 12 -7.48 7.44 -8.12
N ALA A 13 -7.26 7.38 -6.81
CA ALA A 13 -8.34 7.61 -5.85
C ALA A 13 -8.77 9.08 -5.81
N THR A 14 -10.01 9.29 -5.38
CA THR A 14 -10.60 10.58 -5.07
C THR A 14 -11.00 10.65 -3.60
N LYS A 15 -11.46 11.79 -3.12
CA LYS A 15 -11.96 11.90 -1.73
C LYS A 15 -13.12 10.95 -1.43
N ASP A 16 -13.92 10.61 -2.43
CA ASP A 16 -15.05 9.70 -2.29
C ASP A 16 -14.61 8.25 -1.99
N ASP A 17 -13.34 7.93 -2.27
CA ASP A 17 -12.77 6.61 -2.00
C ASP A 17 -12.19 6.47 -0.57
N ALA A 18 -12.20 7.55 0.25
CA ALA A 18 -11.64 7.53 1.59
C ALA A 18 -12.17 6.38 2.48
N PRO A 19 -13.47 6.02 2.45
CA PRO A 19 -13.97 4.87 3.20
C PRO A 19 -13.36 3.54 2.75
N LEU A 20 -13.11 3.36 1.44
CA LEU A 20 -12.45 2.17 0.92
C LEU A 20 -10.98 2.13 1.32
N ILE A 21 -10.27 3.27 1.22
CA ILE A 21 -8.87 3.38 1.63
C ILE A 21 -8.73 3.02 3.12
N ALA A 22 -9.58 3.57 3.99
CA ALA A 22 -9.61 3.23 5.40
C ALA A 22 -9.77 1.71 5.63
N LYS A 23 -10.70 1.09 4.91
CA LYS A 23 -10.93 -0.35 4.98
C LYS A 23 -9.72 -1.15 4.49
N VAL A 24 -9.08 -0.73 3.39
CA VAL A 24 -7.89 -1.38 2.84
C VAL A 24 -6.72 -1.30 3.81
N VAL A 25 -6.47 -0.13 4.41
CA VAL A 25 -5.42 0.04 5.43
C VAL A 25 -5.68 -0.88 6.62
N ALA A 26 -6.89 -0.87 7.17
CA ALA A 26 -7.26 -1.75 8.29
C ALA A 26 -7.09 -3.24 7.96
N MET A 27 -7.43 -3.64 6.72
CA MET A 27 -7.23 -5.03 6.26
C MET A 27 -5.75 -5.39 6.09
N ALA A 28 -4.92 -4.44 5.67
CA ALA A 28 -3.48 -4.64 5.44
C ALA A 28 -2.71 -4.79 6.76
N ILE A 29 -3.02 -3.95 7.76
CA ILE A 29 -2.33 -3.99 9.07
C ILE A 29 -2.95 -4.98 10.06
N GLY A 30 -4.16 -5.47 9.79
CA GLY A 30 -4.93 -6.34 10.67
C GLY A 30 -5.75 -5.58 11.73
N GLU A 31 -6.86 -6.19 12.17
CA GLU A 31 -7.81 -5.55 13.07
C GLU A 31 -7.19 -5.17 14.44
N GLU A 32 -6.34 -6.03 14.99
CA GLU A 32 -5.67 -5.77 16.27
C GLU A 32 -4.80 -4.51 16.20
N SER A 33 -3.99 -4.37 15.14
CA SER A 33 -3.19 -3.16 14.90
C SER A 33 -4.06 -1.95 14.61
N ALA A 34 -5.15 -2.12 13.85
CA ALA A 34 -6.07 -1.03 13.54
C ALA A 34 -6.72 -0.44 14.82
N VAL A 35 -7.15 -1.31 15.73
CA VAL A 35 -7.67 -0.90 17.05
C VAL A 35 -6.56 -0.27 17.91
N LEU A 36 -5.36 -0.84 17.89
CA LEU A 36 -4.22 -0.28 18.64
C LEU A 36 -3.91 1.16 18.22
N TYR A 37 -3.92 1.45 16.91
CA TYR A 37 -3.58 2.76 16.37
C TYR A 37 -4.74 3.74 16.33
N GLY A 38 -5.93 3.31 15.94
CA GLY A 38 -7.10 4.19 15.75
C GLY A 38 -8.13 4.14 16.85
N GLY A 39 -7.98 3.25 17.86
CA GLY A 39 -8.98 3.02 18.89
C GLY A 39 -10.22 2.30 18.36
N ASP A 40 -11.29 2.26 19.17
CA ASP A 40 -12.54 1.56 18.82
C ASP A 40 -13.22 2.11 17.56
N ASN A 41 -12.93 3.36 17.19
CA ASN A 41 -13.47 4.03 16.02
C ASN A 41 -12.47 4.10 14.85
N TYR A 42 -11.47 3.19 14.80
CA TYR A 42 -10.37 3.23 13.84
C TYR A 42 -10.81 3.43 12.38
N MET A 43 -11.95 2.88 11.96
CA MET A 43 -12.45 3.07 10.60
C MET A 43 -12.70 4.55 10.28
N LYS A 44 -13.33 5.31 11.19
CA LYS A 44 -13.56 6.76 11.01
C LYS A 44 -12.25 7.56 11.08
N VAL A 45 -11.33 7.12 11.94
CA VAL A 45 -10.02 7.76 12.09
C VAL A 45 -9.20 7.58 10.82
N PHE A 46 -9.16 6.37 10.25
CA PHE A 46 -8.45 6.11 9.00
C PHE A 46 -9.12 6.81 7.81
N GLU A 47 -10.45 6.95 7.81
CA GLU A 47 -11.16 7.75 6.81
C GLU A 47 -10.80 9.24 6.91
N GLU A 48 -10.72 9.82 8.14
CA GLU A 48 -10.23 11.18 8.36
C GLU A 48 -8.80 11.35 7.79
N ILE A 49 -7.90 10.38 8.05
CA ILE A 49 -6.54 10.38 7.52
C ILE A 49 -6.55 10.29 5.99
N ALA A 50 -7.37 9.43 5.39
CA ALA A 50 -7.45 9.27 3.95
C ALA A 50 -7.96 10.52 3.21
N LEU A 51 -8.75 11.37 3.87
CA LEU A 51 -9.23 12.63 3.33
C LEU A 51 -8.17 13.76 3.34
N LEU A 52 -7.10 13.62 4.12
CA LEU A 52 -5.99 14.58 4.11
C LEU A 52 -5.20 14.48 2.79
N GLU A 53 -4.63 15.58 2.36
CA GLU A 53 -3.82 15.62 1.13
C GLU A 53 -2.36 15.24 1.37
N ASP A 54 -1.91 15.32 2.63
CA ASP A 54 -0.53 15.20 3.07
C ASP A 54 -0.34 14.12 4.17
N SER A 55 -1.13 13.06 4.18
CA SER A 55 -0.96 11.90 5.06
C SER A 55 -0.41 10.68 4.30
N GLN A 56 0.13 9.69 5.04
CA GLN A 56 0.55 8.42 4.43
C GLN A 56 -0.60 7.76 3.66
N TYR A 57 -1.81 7.73 4.25
CA TYR A 57 -3.00 7.09 3.68
C TYR A 57 -3.86 8.02 2.82
N SER A 58 -3.34 9.19 2.44
CA SER A 58 -4.04 10.16 1.58
C SER A 58 -4.61 9.50 0.32
N TYR A 59 -5.82 9.92 -0.08
CA TYR A 59 -6.38 9.54 -1.38
C TYR A 59 -5.46 9.90 -2.55
N ARG A 60 -4.57 10.90 -2.39
CA ARG A 60 -3.56 11.27 -3.39
C ARG A 60 -2.44 10.23 -3.55
N ASN A 61 -2.26 9.39 -2.55
CA ASN A 61 -1.26 8.32 -2.52
C ASN A 61 -1.88 6.97 -2.90
N ALA A 62 -3.13 6.92 -3.36
CA ALA A 62 -3.84 5.66 -3.58
C ALA A 62 -4.31 5.48 -5.02
N PHE A 63 -4.29 4.22 -5.48
CA PHE A 63 -5.04 3.75 -6.63
C PHE A 63 -6.18 2.86 -6.17
N VAL A 64 -7.29 2.92 -6.90
CA VAL A 64 -8.49 2.12 -6.67
C VAL A 64 -8.72 1.20 -7.86
N ALA A 65 -9.06 -0.03 -7.56
CA ALA A 65 -9.54 -1.00 -8.54
C ALA A 65 -11.07 -1.02 -8.56
N GLU A 66 -11.65 -0.89 -9.74
CA GLU A 66 -13.09 -1.02 -9.98
C GLU A 66 -13.36 -2.26 -10.82
N VAL A 67 -14.35 -3.03 -10.40
CA VAL A 67 -14.89 -4.15 -11.18
C VAL A 67 -16.36 -3.86 -11.48
N ASP A 68 -16.69 -3.77 -12.76
CA ASP A 68 -18.05 -3.43 -13.23
C ASP A 68 -18.57 -2.12 -12.56
N GLY A 69 -17.69 -1.12 -12.43
CA GLY A 69 -17.98 0.19 -11.82
C GLY A 69 -18.03 0.21 -10.28
N ASN A 70 -17.77 -0.91 -9.61
CA ASN A 70 -17.72 -0.98 -8.15
C ASN A 70 -16.27 -0.96 -7.65
N ALA A 71 -15.94 -0.07 -6.72
CA ALA A 71 -14.63 -0.01 -6.08
C ALA A 71 -14.43 -1.22 -5.15
N VAL A 72 -13.44 -2.08 -5.45
CA VAL A 72 -13.28 -3.41 -4.85
C VAL A 72 -11.94 -3.64 -4.18
N GLY A 73 -11.02 -2.71 -4.28
CA GLY A 73 -9.70 -2.79 -3.66
C GLY A 73 -8.93 -1.50 -3.89
N ALA A 74 -7.89 -1.30 -3.11
CA ALA A 74 -6.99 -0.18 -3.27
C ALA A 74 -5.56 -0.55 -2.87
N VAL A 75 -4.63 0.28 -3.33
CA VAL A 75 -3.24 0.28 -2.92
C VAL A 75 -2.84 1.70 -2.53
N VAL A 76 -2.11 1.82 -1.44
CA VAL A 76 -1.50 3.08 -0.99
C VAL A 76 -0.01 2.99 -1.19
N ALA A 77 0.57 3.99 -1.85
CA ALA A 77 2.00 4.04 -2.11
C ALA A 77 2.47 5.50 -2.27
N TYR A 78 3.68 5.79 -1.80
CA TYR A 78 4.24 7.14 -1.82
C TYR A 78 5.76 7.11 -1.97
N ASP A 79 6.35 8.25 -2.31
CA ASP A 79 7.80 8.41 -2.31
C ASP A 79 8.34 8.28 -0.89
N GLY A 80 9.27 7.36 -0.64
CA GLY A 80 9.92 7.19 0.66
C GLY A 80 10.62 8.45 1.15
N ALA A 81 10.99 9.39 0.26
CA ALA A 81 11.50 10.70 0.63
C ALA A 81 10.48 11.55 1.41
N ASP A 82 9.18 11.32 1.19
CA ASP A 82 8.09 12.04 1.84
C ASP A 82 7.60 11.36 3.14
N LEU A 83 8.23 10.26 3.55
CA LEU A 83 7.80 9.46 4.70
C LEU A 83 7.54 10.32 5.95
N HIS A 84 8.49 11.13 6.36
CA HIS A 84 8.39 11.88 7.62
C HIS A 84 7.28 12.95 7.63
N PRO A 85 7.14 13.82 6.62
CA PRO A 85 6.03 14.77 6.60
C PRO A 85 4.66 14.07 6.52
N LEU A 86 4.51 13.03 5.69
CA LEU A 86 3.26 12.27 5.56
C LEU A 86 2.89 11.56 6.87
N ARG A 87 3.90 10.93 7.51
CA ARG A 87 3.73 10.25 8.81
C ARG A 87 3.33 11.23 9.90
N LYS A 88 3.94 12.42 9.93
CA LYS A 88 3.58 13.43 10.93
C LYS A 88 2.09 13.74 10.88
N SER A 89 1.52 14.02 9.72
CA SER A 89 0.09 14.31 9.56
C SER A 89 -0.78 13.11 9.97
N THR A 90 -0.35 11.88 9.62
CA THR A 90 -1.02 10.65 10.05
C THR A 90 -1.04 10.52 11.58
N LEU A 91 0.12 10.69 12.24
CA LEU A 91 0.26 10.55 13.68
C LEU A 91 -0.47 11.66 14.44
N ASP A 92 -0.53 12.88 13.92
CA ASP A 92 -1.27 13.99 14.50
C ASP A 92 -2.78 13.63 14.64
N VAL A 93 -3.37 13.00 13.61
CA VAL A 93 -4.76 12.53 13.68
C VAL A 93 -4.92 11.37 14.67
N LEU A 94 -4.03 10.36 14.59
CA LEU A 94 -4.07 9.22 15.51
C LEU A 94 -3.94 9.67 16.97
N SER A 95 -3.02 10.58 17.26
CA SER A 95 -2.79 11.12 18.61
C SER A 95 -4.00 11.92 19.12
N LYS A 96 -4.64 12.70 18.24
CA LYS A 96 -5.88 13.45 18.56
C LYS A 96 -7.01 12.52 19.00
N HIS A 97 -7.17 11.38 18.34
CA HIS A 97 -8.26 10.43 18.64
C HIS A 97 -7.96 9.50 19.81
N THR A 98 -6.70 9.11 19.99
CA THR A 98 -6.30 8.14 21.03
C THR A 98 -5.78 8.77 22.30
N GLY A 99 -5.40 10.07 22.26
CA GLY A 99 -4.74 10.76 23.37
C GLY A 99 -3.32 10.26 23.66
N ARG A 100 -2.71 9.52 22.72
CA ARG A 100 -1.37 8.92 22.87
C ARG A 100 -0.43 9.44 21.80
N GLU A 101 0.79 9.81 22.20
CA GLU A 101 1.88 10.02 21.25
C GLU A 101 2.43 8.66 20.80
N MET A 102 2.64 8.51 19.50
CA MET A 102 3.16 7.29 18.92
C MET A 102 4.48 7.58 18.20
N GLN A 103 5.41 6.65 18.33
CA GLN A 103 6.65 6.65 17.57
C GLN A 103 6.71 5.36 16.78
N ILE A 104 6.87 5.47 15.47
CA ILE A 104 6.94 4.34 14.54
C ILE A 104 8.30 4.39 13.84
N ALA A 105 8.99 3.27 13.82
CA ALA A 105 10.26 3.13 13.10
C ALA A 105 10.03 3.34 11.58
N ASP A 106 11.11 3.71 10.88
CA ASP A 106 11.02 3.93 9.45
C ASP A 106 10.94 2.59 8.70
N GLU A 107 9.87 2.39 7.96
CA GLU A 107 9.65 1.23 7.08
C GLU A 107 10.39 1.36 5.76
N THR A 108 10.60 2.59 5.29
CA THR A 108 11.23 2.93 4.02
C THR A 108 12.16 4.13 4.16
N ASP A 109 12.83 4.51 3.09
CA ASP A 109 13.69 5.70 3.00
C ASP A 109 13.60 6.35 1.60
N ALA A 110 14.36 7.43 1.41
CA ALA A 110 14.32 8.22 0.17
C ALA A 110 14.83 7.47 -1.08
N SER A 111 15.36 6.26 -0.95
CA SER A 111 15.91 5.50 -2.09
C SER A 111 14.87 4.77 -2.92
N GLU A 112 13.65 4.59 -2.38
CA GLU A 112 12.59 3.81 -3.02
C GLU A 112 11.24 4.54 -3.04
N PHE A 113 10.38 4.15 -3.96
CA PHE A 113 8.94 4.39 -3.90
C PHE A 113 8.33 3.27 -3.06
N TYR A 114 7.52 3.57 -2.07
CA TYR A 114 7.09 2.58 -1.08
C TYR A 114 5.62 2.22 -1.22
N LEU A 115 5.33 0.92 -1.36
CA LEU A 115 3.99 0.36 -1.29
C LEU A 115 3.67 0.04 0.17
N ASP A 116 2.82 0.86 0.77
CA ASP A 116 2.47 0.79 2.19
C ASP A 116 1.37 -0.25 2.46
N SER A 117 0.22 -0.11 1.80
CA SER A 117 -0.96 -0.94 2.05
C SER A 117 -1.61 -1.40 0.75
N LEU A 118 -1.98 -2.68 0.68
CA LEU A 118 -2.70 -3.27 -0.43
C LEU A 118 -3.74 -4.25 0.07
N ALA A 119 -5.01 -4.06 -0.29
CA ALA A 119 -6.02 -5.08 -0.10
C ALA A 119 -7.10 -5.06 -1.20
N VAL A 120 -7.65 -6.24 -1.43
CA VAL A 120 -8.81 -6.47 -2.30
C VAL A 120 -9.90 -7.13 -1.47
N LEU A 121 -11.14 -6.67 -1.65
CA LEU A 121 -12.30 -7.24 -0.95
C LEU A 121 -12.38 -8.76 -1.21
N PRO A 122 -12.72 -9.56 -0.19
CA PRO A 122 -12.62 -11.02 -0.25
C PRO A 122 -13.31 -11.65 -1.47
N GLU A 123 -14.50 -11.15 -1.83
CA GLU A 123 -15.31 -11.63 -2.94
C GLU A 123 -14.71 -11.38 -4.34
N TYR A 124 -13.70 -10.51 -4.43
CA TYR A 124 -13.00 -10.16 -5.67
C TYR A 124 -11.56 -10.70 -5.75
N ARG A 125 -11.12 -11.43 -4.71
CA ARG A 125 -9.79 -12.06 -4.69
C ARG A 125 -9.68 -13.18 -5.73
N GLY A 126 -8.43 -13.54 -6.06
CA GLY A 126 -8.15 -14.60 -7.03
C GLY A 126 -8.46 -14.24 -8.49
N ARG A 127 -8.79 -12.98 -8.79
CA ARG A 127 -9.12 -12.48 -10.13
C ARG A 127 -8.02 -11.59 -10.73
N GLY A 128 -6.83 -11.54 -10.13
CA GLY A 128 -5.73 -10.72 -10.62
C GLY A 128 -5.80 -9.23 -10.23
N VAL A 129 -6.84 -8.79 -9.51
CA VAL A 129 -7.03 -7.38 -9.12
C VAL A 129 -5.82 -6.81 -8.37
N GLY A 130 -5.29 -7.55 -7.39
CA GLY A 130 -4.11 -7.10 -6.63
C GLY A 130 -2.88 -6.90 -7.50
N ALA A 131 -2.64 -7.79 -8.47
CA ALA A 131 -1.53 -7.64 -9.41
C ALA A 131 -1.68 -6.38 -10.28
N GLN A 132 -2.89 -6.04 -10.73
CA GLN A 132 -3.14 -4.84 -11.52
C GLN A 132 -2.93 -3.56 -10.70
N LEU A 133 -3.33 -3.55 -9.41
CA LEU A 133 -3.02 -2.44 -8.50
C LEU A 133 -1.50 -2.26 -8.33
N ILE A 134 -0.75 -3.36 -8.18
CA ILE A 134 0.71 -3.30 -8.08
C ILE A 134 1.32 -2.77 -9.38
N HIS A 135 0.79 -3.16 -10.55
CA HIS A 135 1.28 -2.65 -11.85
C HIS A 135 1.10 -1.14 -11.97
N ALA A 136 -0.04 -0.58 -11.53
CA ALA A 136 -0.25 0.87 -11.55
C ALA A 136 0.75 1.61 -10.64
N VAL A 137 1.03 1.08 -9.45
CA VAL A 137 2.06 1.65 -8.56
C VAL A 137 3.45 1.52 -9.16
N LYS A 138 3.79 0.38 -9.79
CA LYS A 138 5.05 0.18 -10.47
C LYS A 138 5.27 1.20 -11.58
N GLU A 139 4.28 1.43 -12.45
CA GLU A 139 4.35 2.43 -13.51
C GLU A 139 4.63 3.81 -12.92
N ARG A 140 3.91 4.19 -11.86
CA ARG A 140 4.14 5.46 -11.18
C ARG A 140 5.56 5.56 -10.59
N ALA A 141 6.02 4.53 -9.89
CA ALA A 141 7.36 4.51 -9.27
C ALA A 141 8.47 4.64 -10.33
N PHE A 142 8.35 3.93 -11.45
CA PHE A 142 9.38 3.86 -12.47
C PHE A 142 9.34 5.09 -13.39
N ASP A 143 8.16 5.48 -13.88
CA ASP A 143 8.03 6.48 -14.93
C ASP A 143 7.99 7.91 -14.39
N GLU A 144 7.38 8.11 -13.20
CA GLU A 144 7.26 9.46 -12.62
C GLU A 144 8.39 9.76 -11.62
N TYR A 145 8.80 8.77 -10.80
CA TYR A 145 9.78 8.97 -9.73
C TYR A 145 11.16 8.43 -10.04
N ASN A 146 11.30 7.58 -11.06
CA ASN A 146 12.56 6.90 -11.42
C ASN A 146 13.18 6.17 -10.22
N LYS A 147 12.35 5.44 -9.45
CA LYS A 147 12.74 4.71 -8.23
C LYS A 147 12.34 3.25 -8.31
N ASP A 148 13.10 2.39 -7.65
CA ASP A 148 12.67 1.03 -7.35
C ASP A 148 11.41 1.05 -6.47
N LEU A 149 10.58 0.00 -6.56
CA LEU A 149 9.39 -0.13 -5.74
C LEU A 149 9.67 -1.09 -4.58
N GLY A 150 9.60 -0.58 -3.35
CA GLY A 150 9.81 -1.34 -2.12
C GLY A 150 8.53 -1.60 -1.34
N LEU A 151 8.54 -2.63 -0.50
CA LEU A 151 7.48 -2.93 0.47
C LEU A 151 8.00 -3.80 1.62
N LEU A 152 7.27 -3.82 2.73
CA LEU A 152 7.45 -4.80 3.80
C LEU A 152 6.31 -5.83 3.78
N VAL A 153 6.64 -7.11 3.95
CA VAL A 153 5.66 -8.18 4.10
C VAL A 153 6.05 -9.08 5.27
N ASP A 154 5.07 -9.36 6.15
CA ASP A 154 5.27 -10.22 7.31
C ASP A 154 5.68 -11.63 6.88
N PHE A 155 6.61 -12.25 7.63
CA PHE A 155 7.00 -13.64 7.44
C PHE A 155 5.80 -14.59 7.56
N GLU A 156 4.81 -14.21 8.36
CA GLU A 156 3.59 -14.98 8.59
C GLU A 156 2.54 -14.79 7.48
N ASN A 157 2.81 -13.96 6.45
CA ASN A 157 1.92 -13.73 5.31
C ASN A 157 2.50 -14.26 3.97
N PRO A 158 2.66 -15.60 3.82
CA PRO A 158 3.23 -16.19 2.61
C PRO A 158 2.36 -16.01 1.36
N ASP A 159 1.07 -15.75 1.54
CA ASP A 159 0.14 -15.53 0.42
C ASP A 159 0.38 -14.18 -0.23
N ALA A 160 0.60 -13.13 0.57
CA ALA A 160 0.98 -11.82 0.08
C ALA A 160 2.38 -11.88 -0.57
N GLU A 161 3.34 -12.55 0.06
CA GLU A 161 4.67 -12.72 -0.54
C GLU A 161 4.61 -13.41 -1.90
N ARG A 162 3.77 -14.44 -2.07
CA ARG A 162 3.59 -15.10 -3.38
C ARG A 162 3.03 -14.14 -4.43
N LEU A 163 2.08 -13.29 -4.06
CA LEU A 163 1.55 -12.28 -4.96
C LEU A 163 2.66 -11.33 -5.41
N TYR A 164 3.44 -10.76 -4.49
CA TYR A 164 4.52 -9.84 -4.82
C TYR A 164 5.59 -10.48 -5.70
N LYS A 165 6.02 -11.69 -5.37
CA LYS A 165 6.97 -12.46 -6.20
C LYS A 165 6.43 -12.76 -7.59
N SER A 166 5.13 -12.99 -7.75
CA SER A 166 4.51 -13.24 -9.06
C SER A 166 4.54 -12.01 -9.97
N VAL A 167 4.69 -10.82 -9.41
CA VAL A 167 4.85 -9.54 -10.14
C VAL A 167 6.32 -9.18 -10.36
N GLY A 168 7.25 -9.91 -9.74
CA GLY A 168 8.69 -9.75 -9.95
C GLY A 168 9.46 -9.15 -8.77
N PHE A 169 8.84 -8.99 -7.60
CA PHE A 169 9.57 -8.59 -6.39
C PHE A 169 10.55 -9.68 -5.94
N GLU A 170 11.67 -9.25 -5.42
CA GLU A 170 12.70 -10.10 -4.85
C GLU A 170 12.97 -9.69 -3.38
N ARG A 171 13.36 -10.66 -2.55
CA ARG A 171 13.80 -10.37 -1.19
C ARG A 171 15.12 -9.61 -1.23
N ALA A 172 15.15 -8.42 -0.63
CA ALA A 172 16.35 -7.61 -0.49
C ALA A 172 16.95 -7.73 0.91
N ASP A 173 16.13 -7.66 1.95
CA ASP A 173 16.57 -7.59 3.33
C ASP A 173 15.50 -8.12 4.30
N VAL A 174 15.82 -8.15 5.59
CA VAL A 174 14.91 -8.42 6.71
C VAL A 174 14.89 -7.23 7.62
N LYS A 175 13.70 -6.71 7.90
CA LYS A 175 13.51 -5.62 8.87
C LYS A 175 12.69 -6.11 10.07
N ASP A 176 13.06 -5.64 11.27
CA ASP A 176 12.20 -5.74 12.45
C ASP A 176 11.29 -4.50 12.46
N PHE A 177 9.99 -4.69 12.28
CA PHE A 177 9.03 -3.60 12.21
C PHE A 177 7.78 -3.93 13.02
N LEU A 178 7.38 -3.03 13.91
CA LEU A 178 6.22 -3.16 14.81
C LEU A 178 6.20 -4.49 15.63
N GLY A 179 7.37 -5.01 15.99
CA GLY A 179 7.52 -6.27 16.73
C GLY A 179 7.47 -7.54 15.88
N HIS A 180 7.37 -7.41 14.57
CA HIS A 180 7.35 -8.50 13.61
C HIS A 180 8.62 -8.53 12.76
N LYS A 181 9.01 -9.73 12.30
CA LYS A 181 10.02 -9.86 11.25
C LYS A 181 9.37 -9.76 9.88
N MET A 182 9.84 -8.81 9.11
CA MET A 182 9.33 -8.51 7.78
C MET A 182 10.40 -8.79 6.72
N TRP A 183 9.99 -9.37 5.59
CA TRP A 183 10.80 -9.31 4.37
C TRP A 183 10.66 -7.93 3.77
N HIS A 184 11.79 -7.25 3.54
CA HIS A 184 11.84 -6.13 2.62
C HIS A 184 11.94 -6.70 1.19
N LEU A 185 10.90 -6.49 0.41
CA LEU A 185 10.85 -6.89 -0.99
C LEU A 185 11.02 -5.68 -1.88
N VAL A 186 11.79 -5.85 -2.96
CA VAL A 186 12.07 -4.77 -3.92
C VAL A 186 11.83 -5.26 -5.34
N LEU A 187 11.07 -4.48 -6.11
CA LEU A 187 10.94 -4.61 -7.55
C LEU A 187 11.82 -3.56 -8.21
N ARG A 188 12.90 -4.02 -8.86
CA ARG A 188 13.88 -3.13 -9.47
C ARG A 188 13.47 -2.68 -10.85
N GLN A 189 13.72 -1.41 -11.14
CA GLN A 189 13.63 -0.88 -12.48
C GLN A 189 14.71 -1.53 -13.36
N GLN A 190 14.30 -2.10 -14.51
CA GLN A 190 15.26 -2.62 -15.47
C GLN A 190 15.93 -1.45 -16.17
N THR A 191 17.20 -1.20 -15.87
CA THR A 191 17.99 -0.22 -16.59
C THR A 191 18.35 -0.77 -17.97
N THR A 192 18.25 0.04 -18.99
CA THR A 192 18.52 -0.31 -20.43
C THR A 192 19.97 -0.78 -20.68
N GLU A 193 20.86 -0.68 -19.69
CA GLU A 193 22.26 -1.13 -19.79
C GLU A 193 22.43 -2.66 -19.84
N SER A 194 21.41 -3.44 -19.48
CA SER A 194 21.52 -4.91 -19.50
C SER A 194 21.42 -5.50 -20.91
N TYR A 195 21.01 -4.74 -21.91
CA TYR A 195 20.91 -5.22 -23.31
C TYR A 195 22.19 -5.04 -24.14
N LEU A 196 23.22 -4.39 -23.59
CA LEU A 196 24.50 -4.15 -24.30
C LEU A 196 25.60 -5.14 -23.93
N LYS A 197 25.30 -6.20 -23.19
CA LYS A 197 26.27 -7.27 -22.84
C LYS A 197 25.84 -8.64 -23.37
N LEU A 198 25.52 -8.72 -24.67
CA LEU A 198 25.48 -9.96 -25.43
C LEU A 198 26.32 -9.82 -26.67
#